data_a759eb541178cb215a7f80d73cae669f
#
_entry.id   a759eb541178cb215a7f80d73cae669f
#
_cell.length_a   1.000
_cell.length_b   1.000
_cell.length_c   1.000
_cell.angle_alpha   90.00
_cell.angle_beta   90.00
_cell.angle_gamma   90.00
#
_symmetry.space_group_name_H-M   'P 1'
#
loop_
_entity.id
_entity.type
_entity.pdbx_description
1 polymer ?
#
loop_
_entity_poly.entity_id
_entity_poly.type
_entity_poly.pdbx_seq_one_letter_code
_entity_poly.pdbx_strand_id
1 'polypeptide(L)'
;MKNEMSRRQFLGFAGSAAAVLGLGLVGCGGSAGSGSSASGDAAEVYFLQFKPEVDKEWKEIAKAYKKEKGVEVKIVTAASNTYEEKLKSEMSKSSAPTLFQVNGPTGLKNWKDYCADLSDTKLRGELIDDSLALQSDGKDLGIDWVQESYGIIYNKQLLEKAGYKAEDINSFDKLKACADDIQARKDELGVEGAFTSAGMDDSSSWRYTTHLANLPLYYEFEKEHNQEDDEIKGEYLDNFKQIFDLYITDSTCDPSQLASKTGDDATNEFATGKAVFYQNGSWAYADLTKAGMTDDQIGMMPSTSVSTARRTRACAPAARTTGASAPRLPRMPRRPPRTSCIGASLLTPPPASSLTRWV
;
A
#
# COMPACT_ATOMS: atom_id res chain seq x y z
N MET A 1 22.45 2.35 -37.93
CA MET A 1 23.14 1.09 -37.58
C MET A 1 22.99 0.91 -36.08
N LYS A 2 22.14 -0.01 -35.69
CA LYS A 2 21.91 -0.36 -34.26
C LYS A 2 22.89 -1.52 -33.95
N ASN A 3 23.80 -1.29 -33.03
CA ASN A 3 24.64 -2.36 -32.50
C ASN A 3 23.95 -2.94 -31.26
N GLU A 4 23.33 -4.09 -31.42
CA GLU A 4 22.85 -4.90 -30.32
C GLU A 4 24.01 -5.75 -29.78
N MET A 5 24.40 -5.50 -28.53
CA MET A 5 25.38 -6.30 -27.81
C MET A 5 24.78 -7.65 -27.40
N SER A 6 25.35 -8.73 -27.87
CA SER A 6 24.97 -10.11 -27.58
C SER A 6 25.27 -10.51 -26.13
N ARG A 7 24.34 -11.27 -25.53
CA ARG A 7 24.42 -11.81 -24.14
C ARG A 7 25.72 -12.57 -23.83
N ARG A 8 26.49 -12.98 -24.82
CA ARG A 8 27.80 -13.67 -24.68
C ARG A 8 28.97 -12.74 -24.39
N GLN A 9 28.84 -11.44 -24.64
CA GLN A 9 29.90 -10.45 -24.39
C GLN A 9 29.90 -9.89 -22.97
N PHE A 10 28.82 -10.10 -22.21
CA PHE A 10 28.73 -9.64 -20.82
C PHE A 10 29.39 -10.59 -19.80
N LEU A 11 29.70 -11.81 -20.16
CA LEU A 11 30.31 -12.82 -19.28
C LEU A 11 31.83 -12.87 -19.31
N GLY A 12 32.49 -11.98 -20.03
CA GLY A 12 33.94 -11.98 -20.26
C GLY A 12 34.79 -11.07 -19.37
N PHE A 13 34.18 -10.31 -18.43
CA PHE A 13 34.92 -9.30 -17.65
C PHE A 13 34.83 -9.48 -16.13
N ALA A 14 34.98 -10.70 -15.61
CA ALA A 14 35.18 -10.92 -14.19
C ALA A 14 36.11 -12.11 -13.94
N GLY A 15 37.37 -11.92 -14.19
CA GLY A 15 38.39 -12.91 -13.85
C GLY A 15 39.78 -12.31 -13.94
N SER A 16 40.30 -11.82 -12.85
CA SER A 16 41.70 -11.87 -12.48
C SER A 16 42.05 -10.92 -11.33
N ALA A 17 42.64 -11.49 -10.33
CA ALA A 17 43.57 -11.03 -9.30
C ALA A 17 43.07 -11.43 -7.91
N ALA A 18 43.79 -12.06 -7.04
CA ALA A 18 45.16 -12.51 -6.98
C ALA A 18 45.28 -13.54 -5.84
N ALA A 19 46.08 -14.51 -6.02
CA ALA A 19 46.59 -15.40 -4.97
C ALA A 19 47.71 -14.69 -4.20
N VAL A 20 47.79 -14.89 -2.87
CA VAL A 20 49.03 -14.98 -2.09
C VAL A 20 48.77 -15.60 -0.72
N LEU A 21 49.29 -16.80 -0.51
CA LEU A 21 50.13 -17.35 0.56
C LEU A 21 49.75 -17.17 2.06
N GLY A 22 49.71 -18.32 2.73
CA GLY A 22 49.90 -18.43 4.16
C GLY A 22 49.80 -19.86 4.67
N LEU A 23 50.92 -20.57 4.69
CA LEU A 23 51.15 -21.90 5.28
C LEU A 23 51.05 -21.92 6.80
N GLY A 24 50.63 -23.05 7.39
CA GLY A 24 50.81 -23.34 8.81
C GLY A 24 49.90 -24.47 9.28
N LEU A 25 50.25 -25.67 9.03
CA LEU A 25 50.76 -26.79 9.83
C LEU A 25 49.97 -27.21 11.11
N VAL A 26 49.34 -28.38 11.01
CA VAL A 26 49.46 -29.61 11.81
C VAL A 26 49.10 -29.55 13.30
N GLY A 27 48.14 -30.40 13.67
CA GLY A 27 47.92 -30.91 15.01
C GLY A 27 46.88 -32.05 15.04
N CYS A 28 47.37 -33.26 15.06
CA CYS A 28 46.60 -34.49 15.28
C CYS A 28 46.01 -34.59 16.68
N GLY A 29 44.92 -35.27 16.82
CA GLY A 29 44.67 -36.15 17.94
C GLY A 29 43.32 -36.07 18.61
N GLY A 30 42.57 -37.17 18.65
CA GLY A 30 41.64 -37.47 19.71
C GLY A 30 40.19 -37.77 19.28
N SER A 31 39.90 -39.02 19.29
CA SER A 31 38.60 -39.67 19.02
C SER A 31 37.49 -39.34 19.99
N ALA A 32 36.26 -39.51 19.50
CA ALA A 32 35.03 -39.97 20.16
C ALA A 32 34.22 -38.92 20.92
N GLY A 33 33.07 -38.70 20.41
CA GLY A 33 31.96 -38.02 21.05
C GLY A 33 30.85 -37.70 20.05
N SER A 34 30.07 -38.72 19.70
CA SER A 34 28.81 -38.51 18.96
C SER A 34 27.87 -37.61 19.74
N GLY A 35 27.85 -36.37 19.35
CA GLY A 35 26.84 -35.42 19.77
C GLY A 35 26.53 -34.59 18.56
N SER A 36 25.67 -35.08 17.67
CA SER A 36 25.05 -34.28 16.64
C SER A 36 24.16 -33.26 17.30
N SER A 37 24.75 -32.22 17.84
CA SER A 37 24.05 -30.97 18.00
C SER A 37 23.78 -30.47 16.59
N ALA A 38 22.62 -30.87 16.06
CA ALA A 38 22.03 -30.11 14.97
C ALA A 38 21.85 -28.71 15.52
N SER A 39 22.82 -27.85 15.25
CA SER A 39 22.59 -26.42 15.23
C SER A 39 21.55 -26.20 14.14
N GLY A 40 20.29 -26.37 14.49
CA GLY A 40 19.19 -25.95 13.66
C GLY A 40 19.43 -24.47 13.41
N ASP A 41 19.71 -24.12 12.15
CA ASP A 41 19.66 -22.72 11.75
C ASP A 41 18.35 -22.18 12.32
N ALA A 42 18.45 -21.25 13.27
CA ALA A 42 17.30 -20.63 13.87
C ALA A 42 16.46 -20.07 12.71
N ALA A 43 15.23 -20.53 12.60
CA ALA A 43 14.38 -20.16 11.48
C ALA A 43 14.28 -18.63 11.47
N GLU A 44 14.83 -18.00 10.48
CA GLU A 44 14.73 -16.54 10.29
C GLU A 44 13.48 -16.27 9.43
N VAL A 45 12.61 -15.40 9.93
CA VAL A 45 11.49 -14.86 9.15
C VAL A 45 11.94 -13.51 8.60
N TYR A 46 11.92 -13.37 7.27
CA TYR A 46 12.16 -12.10 6.61
C TYR A 46 10.83 -11.57 6.05
N PHE A 47 10.29 -10.51 6.66
CA PHE A 47 9.09 -9.84 6.22
C PHE A 47 9.42 -8.54 5.47
N LEU A 48 9.11 -8.51 4.18
CA LEU A 48 9.17 -7.31 3.34
C LEU A 48 7.75 -6.73 3.19
N GLN A 49 7.56 -5.49 3.64
CA GLN A 49 6.26 -4.81 3.68
C GLN A 49 6.34 -3.38 3.12
N PHE A 50 5.19 -2.79 2.76
CA PHE A 50 5.11 -1.43 2.20
C PHE A 50 4.18 -0.49 3.00
N LYS A 51 4.07 -0.71 4.31
CA LYS A 51 3.27 0.11 5.22
C LYS A 51 4.21 0.84 6.20
N PRO A 52 4.80 1.98 5.78
CA PRO A 52 5.74 2.73 6.62
C PRO A 52 5.09 3.26 7.89
N GLU A 53 3.80 3.53 7.87
CA GLU A 53 3.01 4.01 9.00
C GLU A 53 2.96 3.05 10.19
N VAL A 54 3.19 1.75 9.97
CA VAL A 54 3.21 0.70 11.00
C VAL A 54 4.56 -0.01 11.14
N ASP A 55 5.62 0.57 10.60
CA ASP A 55 6.98 0.00 10.66
C ASP A 55 7.46 -0.22 12.10
N LYS A 56 7.18 0.75 12.97
CA LYS A 56 7.56 0.69 14.39
C LYS A 56 6.86 -0.47 15.08
N GLU A 57 5.57 -0.61 14.90
CA GLU A 57 4.72 -1.63 15.50
C GLU A 57 5.17 -3.03 15.04
N TRP A 58 5.46 -3.21 13.76
CA TRP A 58 6.02 -4.47 13.25
C TRP A 58 7.37 -4.82 13.88
N LYS A 59 8.25 -3.84 14.07
CA LYS A 59 9.54 -4.05 14.73
C LYS A 59 9.38 -4.41 16.22
N GLU A 60 8.38 -3.85 16.89
CA GLU A 60 8.05 -4.21 18.26
C GLU A 60 7.46 -5.62 18.36
N ILE A 61 6.55 -5.99 17.45
CA ILE A 61 6.02 -7.36 17.35
C ILE A 61 7.17 -8.36 17.09
N ALA A 62 8.09 -8.04 16.18
CA ALA A 62 9.25 -8.87 15.88
C ALA A 62 10.12 -9.13 17.12
N LYS A 63 10.36 -8.10 17.94
CA LYS A 63 11.11 -8.22 19.20
C LYS A 63 10.36 -9.10 20.21
N ALA A 64 9.04 -8.91 20.35
CA ALA A 64 8.21 -9.70 21.25
C ALA A 64 8.19 -11.17 20.81
N TYR A 65 8.02 -11.43 19.54
CA TYR A 65 8.02 -12.78 18.97
C TYR A 65 9.36 -13.49 19.16
N LYS A 66 10.48 -12.79 18.93
CA LYS A 66 11.82 -13.31 19.21
C LYS A 66 11.99 -13.69 20.68
N LYS A 67 11.51 -12.83 21.59
CA LYS A 67 11.57 -13.10 23.05
C LYS A 67 10.73 -14.33 23.44
N GLU A 68 9.56 -14.49 22.85
CA GLU A 68 8.62 -15.56 23.17
C GLU A 68 8.97 -16.90 22.50
N LYS A 69 9.34 -16.86 21.22
CA LYS A 69 9.50 -18.06 20.38
C LYS A 69 10.95 -18.37 20.00
N GLY A 70 11.90 -17.48 20.31
CA GLY A 70 13.31 -17.64 19.92
C GLY A 70 13.57 -17.48 18.41
N VAL A 71 12.59 -17.04 17.63
CA VAL A 71 12.69 -16.90 16.18
C VAL A 71 13.00 -15.45 15.82
N GLU A 72 14.05 -15.23 15.02
CA GLU A 72 14.38 -13.91 14.50
C GLU A 72 13.38 -13.51 13.42
N VAL A 73 12.84 -12.29 13.50
CA VAL A 73 11.96 -11.71 12.49
C VAL A 73 12.59 -10.41 11.99
N LYS A 74 13.09 -10.45 10.77
CA LYS A 74 13.63 -9.29 10.06
C LYS A 74 12.51 -8.54 9.37
N ILE A 75 12.23 -7.32 9.81
CA ILE A 75 11.27 -6.43 9.16
C ILE A 75 12.02 -5.47 8.23
N VAL A 76 11.61 -5.44 6.97
CA VAL A 76 12.08 -4.46 5.99
C VAL A 76 10.88 -3.77 5.37
N THR A 77 10.84 -2.45 5.53
CA THR A 77 9.78 -1.60 4.98
C THR A 77 10.29 -0.92 3.72
N ALA A 78 9.52 -1.04 2.63
CA ALA A 78 9.80 -0.30 1.41
C ALA A 78 9.29 1.14 1.54
N ALA A 79 10.00 2.08 0.94
CA ALA A 79 9.51 3.43 0.79
C ALA A 79 8.28 3.46 -0.14
N SER A 80 7.45 4.49 0.01
CA SER A 80 6.29 4.69 -0.84
C SER A 80 6.67 4.60 -2.32
N ASN A 81 5.83 3.94 -3.09
CA ASN A 81 5.98 3.75 -4.55
C ASN A 81 7.19 2.91 -5.03
N THR A 82 7.98 2.32 -4.11
CA THR A 82 9.17 1.54 -4.49
C THR A 82 9.04 0.03 -4.21
N TYR A 83 7.89 -0.40 -3.71
CA TYR A 83 7.73 -1.76 -3.18
C TYR A 83 7.93 -2.86 -4.22
N GLU A 84 7.29 -2.75 -5.39
CA GLU A 84 7.34 -3.78 -6.43
C GLU A 84 8.77 -3.98 -6.97
N GLU A 85 9.50 -2.89 -7.19
CA GLU A 85 10.91 -2.96 -7.62
C GLU A 85 11.77 -3.59 -6.52
N LYS A 86 11.55 -3.18 -5.27
CA LYS A 86 12.27 -3.73 -4.13
C LYS A 86 11.97 -5.23 -3.95
N LEU A 87 10.69 -5.63 -4.03
CA LEU A 87 10.29 -7.03 -3.94
C LEU A 87 10.97 -7.86 -5.04
N LYS A 88 10.93 -7.40 -6.27
CA LYS A 88 11.61 -8.06 -7.41
C LYS A 88 13.10 -8.21 -7.17
N SER A 89 13.75 -7.18 -6.65
CA SER A 89 15.17 -7.21 -6.31
C SER A 89 15.46 -8.21 -5.17
N GLU A 90 14.66 -8.17 -4.09
CA GLU A 90 14.86 -9.05 -2.93
C GLU A 90 14.59 -10.52 -3.27
N MET A 91 13.56 -10.81 -4.10
CA MET A 91 13.23 -12.18 -4.53
C MET A 91 14.34 -12.84 -5.36
N SER A 92 15.20 -12.06 -6.00
CA SER A 92 16.35 -12.58 -6.76
C SER A 92 17.55 -12.99 -5.89
N LYS A 93 17.53 -12.66 -4.59
CA LYS A 93 18.64 -12.94 -3.67
C LYS A 93 18.57 -14.34 -3.08
N SER A 94 19.68 -14.83 -2.58
CA SER A 94 19.76 -16.12 -1.87
C SER A 94 18.97 -16.12 -0.55
N SER A 95 18.80 -14.95 0.07
CA SER A 95 18.00 -14.70 1.28
C SER A 95 16.76 -13.88 0.94
N ALA A 96 15.90 -14.42 0.06
CA ALA A 96 14.66 -13.78 -0.33
C ALA A 96 13.68 -13.66 0.86
N PRO A 97 12.75 -12.71 0.83
CA PRO A 97 11.67 -12.62 1.80
C PRO A 97 10.92 -13.93 1.96
N THR A 98 10.68 -14.34 3.19
CA THR A 98 9.87 -15.51 3.51
C THR A 98 8.42 -15.13 3.78
N LEU A 99 8.17 -13.84 3.99
CA LEU A 99 6.87 -13.22 4.11
C LEU A 99 6.90 -11.89 3.34
N PHE A 100 5.93 -11.65 2.47
CA PHE A 100 5.86 -10.42 1.69
C PHE A 100 4.42 -10.04 1.37
N GLN A 101 4.17 -8.78 1.04
CA GLN A 101 2.86 -8.29 0.68
C GLN A 101 2.61 -8.44 -0.82
N VAL A 102 1.36 -8.81 -1.16
CA VAL A 102 0.86 -8.85 -2.54
C VAL A 102 -0.26 -7.82 -2.67
N ASN A 103 -0.17 -6.94 -3.63
CA ASN A 103 -1.12 -5.86 -3.82
C ASN A 103 -2.32 -6.31 -4.67
N GLY A 104 -3.24 -7.03 -4.03
CA GLY A 104 -4.49 -7.46 -4.61
C GLY A 104 -4.38 -8.50 -5.73
N PRO A 105 -5.46 -8.70 -6.50
CA PRO A 105 -5.48 -9.65 -7.62
C PRO A 105 -4.43 -9.34 -8.68
N THR A 106 -4.18 -8.07 -8.97
CA THR A 106 -3.15 -7.66 -9.94
C THR A 106 -1.75 -8.03 -9.45
N GLY A 107 -1.44 -7.77 -8.18
CA GLY A 107 -0.19 -8.21 -7.58
C GLY A 107 -0.07 -9.74 -7.58
N LEU A 108 -1.18 -10.45 -7.32
CA LEU A 108 -1.17 -11.91 -7.36
C LEU A 108 -0.82 -12.46 -8.74
N LYS A 109 -1.30 -11.86 -9.83
CA LYS A 109 -0.91 -12.25 -11.20
C LYS A 109 0.61 -12.27 -11.40
N ASN A 110 1.32 -11.35 -10.75
CA ASN A 110 2.79 -11.25 -10.85
C ASN A 110 3.53 -12.18 -9.89
N TRP A 111 2.94 -12.50 -8.74
CA TRP A 111 3.65 -13.14 -7.63
C TRP A 111 3.11 -14.52 -7.23
N LYS A 112 2.04 -15.03 -7.85
CA LYS A 112 1.40 -16.30 -7.46
C LYS A 112 2.35 -17.50 -7.41
N ASP A 113 3.34 -17.55 -8.30
CA ASP A 113 4.31 -18.65 -8.36
C ASP A 113 5.30 -18.66 -7.17
N TYR A 114 5.35 -17.56 -6.43
CA TYR A 114 6.16 -17.39 -5.22
C TYR A 114 5.34 -17.58 -3.95
N CYS A 115 4.01 -17.69 -4.06
CA CYS A 115 3.11 -17.81 -2.93
C CYS A 115 2.93 -19.28 -2.52
N ALA A 116 2.96 -19.53 -1.22
CA ALA A 116 2.60 -20.84 -0.67
C ALA A 116 1.06 -20.95 -0.54
N ASP A 117 0.54 -22.15 -0.65
CA ASP A 117 -0.86 -22.46 -0.36
C ASP A 117 -1.09 -22.35 1.16
N LEU A 118 -2.03 -21.52 1.56
CA LEU A 118 -2.40 -21.24 2.94
C LEU A 118 -3.73 -21.86 3.36
N SER A 119 -4.41 -22.57 2.46
CA SER A 119 -5.77 -23.08 2.65
C SER A 119 -5.92 -23.87 3.96
N ASP A 120 -4.92 -24.66 4.34
CA ASP A 120 -4.91 -25.51 5.54
C ASP A 120 -4.22 -24.87 6.76
N THR A 121 -3.95 -23.56 6.73
CA THR A 121 -3.26 -22.92 7.84
C THR A 121 -4.25 -22.47 8.93
N LYS A 122 -3.75 -22.41 10.18
CA LYS A 122 -4.55 -21.85 11.28
C LYS A 122 -4.92 -20.39 11.00
N LEU A 123 -4.02 -19.62 10.37
CA LEU A 123 -4.24 -18.23 10.02
C LEU A 123 -5.44 -18.08 9.07
N ARG A 124 -5.62 -19.02 8.10
CA ARG A 124 -6.80 -19.05 7.22
C ARG A 124 -8.10 -19.21 8.02
N GLY A 125 -8.07 -20.02 9.08
CA GLY A 125 -9.21 -20.25 9.96
C GLY A 125 -9.59 -19.06 10.84
N GLU A 126 -8.71 -18.05 10.98
CA GLU A 126 -8.96 -16.82 11.75
C GLU A 126 -9.63 -15.72 10.92
N LEU A 127 -9.78 -15.91 9.60
CA LEU A 127 -10.46 -14.93 8.77
C LEU A 127 -11.94 -14.84 9.13
N ILE A 128 -12.43 -13.61 9.30
CA ILE A 128 -13.83 -13.31 9.61
C ILE A 128 -14.76 -13.45 8.39
N ASP A 129 -14.18 -13.48 7.21
CA ASP A 129 -14.90 -13.61 5.93
C ASP A 129 -13.96 -14.26 4.89
N ASP A 130 -14.48 -15.21 4.13
CA ASP A 130 -13.71 -15.93 3.09
C ASP A 130 -13.21 -15.02 1.96
N SER A 131 -13.90 -13.91 1.70
CA SER A 131 -13.48 -12.90 0.73
C SER A 131 -12.18 -12.18 1.10
N LEU A 132 -11.69 -12.38 2.32
CA LEU A 132 -10.41 -11.86 2.81
C LEU A 132 -9.22 -12.76 2.44
N ALA A 133 -9.47 -13.89 1.77
CA ALA A 133 -8.43 -14.71 1.18
C ALA A 133 -8.22 -14.31 -0.30
N LEU A 134 -6.97 -14.18 -0.69
CA LEU A 134 -6.59 -13.93 -2.08
C LEU A 134 -6.37 -15.25 -2.79
N GLN A 135 -7.28 -15.59 -3.71
CA GLN A 135 -7.38 -16.92 -4.29
C GLN A 135 -6.90 -16.97 -5.74
N SER A 136 -6.24 -18.06 -6.11
CA SER A 136 -5.98 -18.46 -7.49
C SER A 136 -5.90 -19.98 -7.60
N ASP A 137 -6.46 -20.52 -8.66
CA ASP A 137 -6.40 -21.95 -8.99
C ASP A 137 -6.87 -22.88 -7.85
N GLY A 138 -7.90 -22.43 -7.09
CA GLY A 138 -8.49 -23.18 -5.96
C GLY A 138 -7.64 -23.19 -4.69
N LYS A 139 -6.64 -22.30 -4.59
CA LYS A 139 -5.75 -22.16 -3.44
C LYS A 139 -5.87 -20.79 -2.84
N ASP A 140 -5.73 -20.69 -1.53
CA ASP A 140 -5.58 -19.42 -0.80
C ASP A 140 -4.10 -19.03 -0.79
N LEU A 141 -3.71 -18.11 -1.66
CA LEU A 141 -2.31 -17.70 -1.85
C LEU A 141 -1.95 -16.43 -1.09
N GLY A 142 -2.91 -15.79 -0.46
CA GLY A 142 -2.71 -14.64 0.40
C GLY A 142 -3.86 -14.49 1.39
N ILE A 143 -3.57 -13.85 2.53
CA ILE A 143 -4.52 -13.60 3.61
C ILE A 143 -4.47 -12.12 3.96
N ASP A 144 -5.65 -11.50 4.03
CA ASP A 144 -5.81 -10.10 4.41
C ASP A 144 -5.36 -9.88 5.86
N TRP A 145 -4.57 -8.87 6.10
CA TRP A 145 -4.16 -8.48 7.44
C TRP A 145 -4.58 -7.06 7.81
N VAL A 146 -4.96 -6.25 6.82
CA VAL A 146 -5.44 -4.88 7.04
C VAL A 146 -6.45 -4.49 5.97
N GLN A 147 -7.54 -3.86 6.40
CA GLN A 147 -8.50 -3.20 5.52
C GLN A 147 -8.29 -1.69 5.60
N GLU A 148 -8.21 -1.06 4.45
CA GLU A 148 -8.05 0.38 4.34
C GLU A 148 -9.07 0.96 3.36
N SER A 149 -9.44 2.19 3.60
CA SER A 149 -10.31 2.97 2.71
C SER A 149 -9.62 4.27 2.37
N TYR A 150 -9.89 4.80 1.19
CA TYR A 150 -9.51 6.15 0.81
C TYR A 150 -10.75 6.98 0.46
N GLY A 151 -10.61 8.28 0.59
CA GLY A 151 -11.68 9.22 0.39
C GLY A 151 -11.19 10.65 0.56
N ILE A 152 -11.99 11.46 1.17
CA ILE A 152 -11.64 12.84 1.54
C ILE A 152 -11.59 12.91 3.07
N ILE A 153 -10.38 13.12 3.58
CA ILE A 153 -10.19 13.48 4.99
C ILE A 153 -10.49 14.96 5.12
N TYR A 154 -11.19 15.37 6.17
CA TYR A 154 -11.54 16.76 6.39
C TYR A 154 -11.26 17.20 7.82
N ASN A 155 -10.87 18.46 7.99
CA ASN A 155 -10.74 19.07 9.30
C ASN A 155 -12.13 19.53 9.78
N LYS A 156 -12.65 18.85 10.82
CA LYS A 156 -14.00 19.10 11.36
C LYS A 156 -14.20 20.55 11.78
N GLN A 157 -13.21 21.13 12.47
CA GLN A 157 -13.29 22.49 13.01
C GLN A 157 -13.26 23.55 11.89
N LEU A 158 -12.41 23.34 10.87
CA LEU A 158 -12.34 24.25 9.73
C LEU A 158 -13.58 24.17 8.84
N LEU A 159 -14.12 22.96 8.65
CA LEU A 159 -15.34 22.75 7.87
C LEU A 159 -16.54 23.43 8.58
N GLU A 160 -16.67 23.27 9.89
CA GLU A 160 -17.69 23.95 10.69
C GLU A 160 -17.51 25.47 10.68
N LYS A 161 -16.28 25.96 10.81
CA LYS A 161 -15.94 27.39 10.68
C LYS A 161 -16.36 27.95 9.33
N ALA A 162 -16.24 27.18 8.26
CA ALA A 162 -16.69 27.55 6.92
C ALA A 162 -18.22 27.51 6.76
N GLY A 163 -18.97 26.99 7.75
CA GLY A 163 -20.42 26.92 7.77
C GLY A 163 -21.01 25.65 7.14
N TYR A 164 -20.19 24.61 6.95
CA TYR A 164 -20.61 23.36 6.33
C TYR A 164 -20.64 22.19 7.32
N LYS A 165 -21.47 21.20 7.00
CA LYS A 165 -21.53 19.92 7.68
C LYS A 165 -21.19 18.79 6.71
N ALA A 166 -20.40 17.84 7.15
CA ALA A 166 -19.94 16.74 6.31
C ALA A 166 -21.09 15.89 5.76
N GLU A 167 -22.15 15.68 6.54
CA GLU A 167 -23.35 14.94 6.13
C GLU A 167 -24.12 15.59 4.98
N ASP A 168 -23.98 16.89 4.80
CA ASP A 168 -24.61 17.63 3.71
C ASP A 168 -23.83 17.53 2.39
N ILE A 169 -22.53 17.19 2.44
CA ILE A 169 -21.65 17.03 1.28
C ILE A 169 -21.82 15.60 0.73
N ASN A 170 -22.95 15.32 0.12
CA ASN A 170 -23.33 13.97 -0.31
C ASN A 170 -23.43 13.80 -1.84
N SER A 171 -22.89 14.74 -2.60
CA SER A 171 -22.75 14.68 -4.06
C SER A 171 -21.51 15.47 -4.49
N PHE A 172 -21.06 15.24 -5.71
CA PHE A 172 -19.95 16.00 -6.28
C PHE A 172 -20.29 17.50 -6.36
N ASP A 173 -21.49 17.86 -6.82
CA ASP A 173 -21.90 19.26 -6.95
C ASP A 173 -21.83 20.00 -5.61
N LYS A 174 -22.23 19.33 -4.52
CA LYS A 174 -22.15 19.91 -3.18
C LYS A 174 -20.70 19.99 -2.67
N LEU A 175 -19.88 18.99 -2.97
CA LEU A 175 -18.46 19.04 -2.67
C LEU A 175 -17.78 20.19 -3.40
N LYS A 176 -18.06 20.31 -4.71
CA LYS A 176 -17.51 21.38 -5.52
C LYS A 176 -17.95 22.75 -5.02
N ALA A 177 -19.25 22.95 -4.79
CA ALA A 177 -19.76 24.21 -4.27
C ALA A 177 -19.14 24.59 -2.91
N CYS A 178 -18.93 23.59 -2.03
CA CYS A 178 -18.27 23.79 -0.75
C CYS A 178 -16.79 24.16 -0.93
N ALA A 179 -16.08 23.46 -1.80
CA ALA A 179 -14.66 23.72 -2.06
C ALA A 179 -14.43 25.08 -2.74
N ASP A 180 -15.21 25.40 -3.77
CA ASP A 180 -15.18 26.70 -4.45
C ASP A 180 -15.43 27.86 -3.46
N ASP A 181 -16.41 27.74 -2.54
CA ASP A 181 -16.70 28.73 -1.54
C ASP A 181 -15.57 28.88 -0.51
N ILE A 182 -15.03 27.77 -0.03
CA ILE A 182 -13.87 27.80 0.88
C ILE A 182 -12.67 28.44 0.18
N GLN A 183 -12.39 28.08 -1.06
CA GLN A 183 -11.31 28.65 -1.84
C GLN A 183 -11.46 30.17 -2.04
N ALA A 184 -12.68 30.61 -2.32
CA ALA A 184 -12.98 32.03 -2.48
C ALA A 184 -12.81 32.84 -1.17
N ARG A 185 -13.10 32.22 -0.02
CA ARG A 185 -13.01 32.83 1.32
C ARG A 185 -11.78 32.40 2.12
N LYS A 186 -10.77 31.86 1.48
CA LYS A 186 -9.60 31.28 2.17
C LYS A 186 -8.92 32.24 3.14
N ASP A 187 -8.79 33.51 2.79
CA ASP A 187 -8.18 34.54 3.65
C ASP A 187 -9.03 34.79 4.90
N GLU A 188 -10.36 34.89 4.76
CA GLU A 188 -11.32 35.00 5.87
C GLU A 188 -11.27 33.79 6.80
N LEU A 189 -11.18 32.61 6.23
CA LEU A 189 -11.11 31.34 6.95
C LEU A 189 -9.73 31.07 7.54
N GLY A 190 -8.70 31.78 7.11
CA GLY A 190 -7.32 31.57 7.55
C GLY A 190 -6.70 30.27 7.03
N VAL A 191 -7.11 29.84 5.84
CA VAL A 191 -6.55 28.68 5.14
C VAL A 191 -5.83 29.12 3.86
N GLU A 192 -4.99 28.24 3.29
CA GLU A 192 -4.29 28.51 2.02
C GLU A 192 -5.09 27.97 0.81
N GLY A 193 -5.95 26.96 1.04
CA GLY A 193 -6.81 26.39 0.02
C GLY A 193 -7.89 25.50 0.61
N ALA A 194 -8.88 25.12 -0.22
CA ALA A 194 -9.89 24.16 0.20
C ALA A 194 -9.27 22.75 0.35
N PHE A 195 -8.48 22.32 -0.65
CA PHE A 195 -7.74 21.06 -0.60
C PHE A 195 -6.24 21.28 -0.38
N THR A 196 -5.59 20.28 0.20
CA THR A 196 -4.13 20.20 0.18
C THR A 196 -3.59 20.10 -1.23
N SER A 197 -2.30 20.39 -1.42
CA SER A 197 -1.63 20.23 -2.71
C SER A 197 -1.67 18.79 -3.25
N ALA A 198 -1.85 17.81 -2.37
CA ALA A 198 -1.87 16.37 -2.64
C ALA A 198 -0.72 15.84 -3.52
N GLY A 199 0.23 16.67 -3.91
CA GLY A 199 1.47 16.36 -4.62
C GLY A 199 1.31 15.56 -5.91
N MET A 200 2.14 15.86 -6.87
CA MET A 200 2.28 15.06 -8.11
C MET A 200 3.72 14.59 -8.33
N ASP A 201 4.54 14.63 -7.29
CA ASP A 201 5.86 14.01 -7.31
C ASP A 201 5.76 12.48 -7.37
N ASP A 202 6.86 11.79 -7.67
CA ASP A 202 6.89 10.33 -7.81
C ASP A 202 6.37 9.58 -6.58
N SER A 203 6.50 10.15 -5.38
CA SER A 203 6.02 9.54 -4.14
C SER A 203 4.53 9.68 -3.89
N SER A 204 3.86 10.62 -4.55
CA SER A 204 2.48 11.06 -4.24
C SER A 204 1.51 10.97 -5.41
N SER A 205 1.99 10.96 -6.66
CA SER A 205 1.16 10.98 -7.88
C SER A 205 0.14 9.86 -7.98
N TRP A 206 0.36 8.74 -7.28
CA TRP A 206 -0.57 7.62 -7.22
C TRP A 206 -1.96 8.01 -6.69
N ARG A 207 -2.11 9.11 -5.94
CA ARG A 207 -3.41 9.64 -5.53
C ARG A 207 -4.25 10.07 -6.73
N TYR A 208 -3.64 10.64 -7.75
CA TYR A 208 -4.29 11.03 -8.99
C TYR A 208 -4.46 9.85 -9.95
N THR A 209 -3.43 9.04 -10.12
CA THR A 209 -3.41 7.95 -11.11
C THR A 209 -4.18 6.71 -10.68
N THR A 210 -4.45 6.55 -9.39
CA THR A 210 -5.24 5.43 -8.85
C THR A 210 -6.49 5.91 -8.14
N HIS A 211 -6.41 6.63 -7.02
CA HIS A 211 -7.59 6.94 -6.23
C HIS A 211 -8.64 7.74 -6.99
N LEU A 212 -8.24 8.79 -7.72
CA LEU A 212 -9.19 9.57 -8.51
C LEU A 212 -9.63 8.82 -9.77
N ALA A 213 -8.73 8.11 -10.43
CA ALA A 213 -9.04 7.33 -11.64
C ALA A 213 -9.91 6.11 -11.34
N ASN A 214 -9.77 5.50 -10.16
CA ASN A 214 -10.54 4.31 -9.80
C ASN A 214 -12.05 4.55 -9.78
N LEU A 215 -12.53 5.74 -9.44
CA LEU A 215 -13.97 6.02 -9.43
C LEU A 215 -14.61 5.90 -10.83
N PRO A 216 -14.17 6.65 -11.86
CA PRO A 216 -14.72 6.51 -13.20
C PRO A 216 -14.51 5.10 -13.78
N LEU A 217 -13.37 4.46 -13.54
CA LEU A 217 -13.11 3.10 -13.99
C LEU A 217 -14.03 2.08 -13.32
N TYR A 218 -14.28 2.22 -12.02
CA TYR A 218 -15.22 1.36 -11.30
C TYR A 218 -16.61 1.41 -11.95
N TYR A 219 -17.13 2.59 -12.27
CA TYR A 219 -18.44 2.72 -12.89
C TYR A 219 -18.48 2.18 -14.32
N GLU A 220 -17.40 2.31 -15.06
CA GLU A 220 -17.28 1.74 -16.39
C GLU A 220 -17.34 0.21 -16.33
N PHE A 221 -16.56 -0.41 -15.43
CA PHE A 221 -16.53 -1.86 -15.26
C PHE A 221 -17.82 -2.43 -14.66
N GLU A 222 -18.45 -1.73 -13.72
CA GLU A 222 -19.76 -2.14 -13.18
C GLU A 222 -20.85 -2.15 -14.25
N LYS A 223 -20.86 -1.16 -15.13
CA LYS A 223 -21.81 -1.07 -16.24
C LYS A 223 -21.66 -2.24 -17.23
N GLU A 224 -20.46 -2.68 -17.46
CA GLU A 224 -20.14 -3.74 -18.39
C GLU A 224 -20.12 -5.13 -17.76
N HIS A 225 -20.32 -5.22 -16.44
CA HIS A 225 -20.15 -6.45 -15.65
C HIS A 225 -18.79 -7.14 -15.88
N ASN A 226 -17.76 -6.35 -16.17
CA ASN A 226 -16.42 -6.82 -16.48
C ASN A 226 -15.39 -6.05 -15.65
N GLN A 227 -14.68 -6.76 -14.79
CA GLN A 227 -13.61 -6.18 -13.94
C GLN A 227 -12.20 -6.46 -14.47
N GLU A 228 -12.10 -7.11 -15.60
CA GLU A 228 -10.84 -7.56 -16.21
C GLU A 228 -10.67 -7.11 -17.67
N ASP A 229 -11.29 -5.99 -18.04
CA ASP A 229 -11.12 -5.47 -19.40
C ASP A 229 -9.70 -4.95 -19.60
N ASP A 230 -9.08 -5.35 -20.70
CA ASP A 230 -7.75 -4.87 -21.10
C ASP A 230 -7.81 -3.46 -21.71
N GLU A 231 -9.02 -2.93 -21.95
CA GLU A 231 -9.25 -1.65 -22.60
C GLU A 231 -10.16 -0.73 -21.77
N ILE A 232 -9.68 0.48 -21.51
CA ILE A 232 -10.46 1.55 -20.87
C ILE A 232 -11.17 2.31 -21.98
N LYS A 233 -12.50 2.33 -21.97
CA LYS A 233 -13.33 3.02 -23.00
C LYS A 233 -13.45 4.53 -22.77
N GLY A 234 -13.20 4.97 -21.53
CA GLY A 234 -13.23 6.38 -21.17
C GLY A 234 -14.65 6.96 -21.07
N GLU A 235 -15.65 6.13 -20.79
CA GLU A 235 -17.05 6.58 -20.69
C GLU A 235 -17.26 7.66 -19.62
N TYR A 236 -16.44 7.66 -18.58
CA TYR A 236 -16.52 8.61 -17.47
C TYR A 236 -15.32 9.57 -17.43
N LEU A 237 -14.70 9.84 -18.57
CA LEU A 237 -13.54 10.73 -18.65
C LEU A 237 -13.86 12.15 -18.19
N ASP A 238 -15.04 12.67 -18.53
CA ASP A 238 -15.47 14.00 -18.08
C ASP A 238 -15.65 14.05 -16.55
N ASN A 239 -16.13 12.97 -15.95
CA ASN A 239 -16.24 12.87 -14.50
C ASN A 239 -14.86 12.85 -13.83
N PHE A 240 -13.93 12.09 -14.40
CA PHE A 240 -12.54 12.09 -13.95
C PHE A 240 -11.93 13.49 -14.03
N LYS A 241 -12.11 14.17 -15.17
CA LYS A 241 -11.61 15.52 -15.35
C LYS A 241 -12.16 16.50 -14.32
N GLN A 242 -13.44 16.45 -14.03
CA GLN A 242 -14.05 17.35 -13.05
C GLN A 242 -13.51 17.14 -11.63
N ILE A 243 -13.31 15.89 -11.22
CA ILE A 243 -12.68 15.58 -9.92
C ILE A 243 -11.23 16.06 -9.92
N PHE A 244 -10.49 15.78 -10.98
CA PHE A 244 -9.10 16.17 -11.12
C PHE A 244 -8.95 17.70 -11.08
N ASP A 245 -9.78 18.41 -11.85
CA ASP A 245 -9.78 19.87 -11.90
C ASP A 245 -10.03 20.48 -10.49
N LEU A 246 -10.99 19.94 -9.74
CA LEU A 246 -11.31 20.42 -8.39
C LEU A 246 -10.09 20.35 -7.47
N TYR A 247 -9.35 19.23 -7.47
CA TYR A 247 -8.16 19.06 -6.65
C TYR A 247 -6.97 19.92 -7.11
N ILE A 248 -6.97 20.38 -8.35
CA ILE A 248 -5.93 21.25 -8.89
C ILE A 248 -6.27 22.72 -8.60
N THR A 249 -7.52 23.14 -8.89
CA THR A 249 -7.93 24.54 -8.83
C THR A 249 -8.11 25.04 -7.41
N ASP A 250 -8.61 24.20 -6.51
CA ASP A 250 -8.96 24.56 -5.15
C ASP A 250 -7.92 24.09 -4.12
N SER A 251 -6.68 23.95 -4.57
CA SER A 251 -5.57 23.49 -3.74
C SER A 251 -4.84 24.65 -3.03
N THR A 252 -4.02 24.28 -2.05
CA THR A 252 -3.14 25.21 -1.31
C THR A 252 -2.04 25.81 -2.15
N CYS A 253 -1.75 25.27 -3.33
CA CYS A 253 -0.68 25.74 -4.19
C CYS A 253 -1.16 26.01 -5.63
N ASP A 254 -0.41 26.83 -6.33
CA ASP A 254 -0.59 27.04 -7.78
C ASP A 254 -0.42 25.71 -8.54
N PRO A 255 -1.26 25.40 -9.55
CA PRO A 255 -1.16 24.17 -10.34
C PRO A 255 0.24 23.90 -10.90
N SER A 256 1.00 24.92 -11.25
CA SER A 256 2.38 24.79 -11.74
C SER A 256 3.36 24.27 -10.68
N GLN A 257 2.99 24.29 -9.41
CA GLN A 257 3.81 23.85 -8.27
C GLN A 257 3.54 22.38 -7.88
N LEU A 258 2.43 21.78 -8.36
CA LEU A 258 1.98 20.43 -7.94
C LEU A 258 3.05 19.38 -8.17
N ALA A 259 3.80 19.43 -9.26
CA ALA A 259 4.85 18.46 -9.58
C ALA A 259 6.02 18.46 -8.58
N SER A 260 6.19 19.54 -7.82
CA SER A 260 7.22 19.67 -6.77
C SER A 260 6.70 19.38 -5.36
N LYS A 261 5.39 19.19 -5.21
CA LYS A 261 4.74 18.94 -3.91
C LYS A 261 4.71 17.46 -3.60
N THR A 262 5.18 17.12 -2.40
CA THR A 262 5.27 15.75 -1.89
C THR A 262 4.03 15.36 -1.07
N GLY A 263 3.91 14.06 -0.75
CA GLY A 263 2.92 13.59 0.20
C GLY A 263 3.10 14.17 1.60
N ASP A 264 4.34 14.40 2.00
CA ASP A 264 4.66 15.02 3.29
C ASP A 264 4.24 16.50 3.32
N ASP A 265 4.38 17.24 2.21
CA ASP A 265 3.86 18.61 2.10
C ASP A 265 2.34 18.61 2.31
N ALA A 266 1.61 17.74 1.61
CA ALA A 266 0.16 17.64 1.74
C ALA A 266 -0.29 17.26 3.16
N THR A 267 0.41 16.32 3.81
CA THR A 267 0.16 15.94 5.20
C THR A 267 0.37 17.12 6.15
N ASN A 268 1.47 17.85 5.98
CA ASN A 268 1.80 19.03 6.80
C ASN A 268 0.81 20.19 6.56
N GLU A 269 0.40 20.42 5.33
CA GLU A 269 -0.60 21.45 4.99
C GLU A 269 -1.93 21.17 5.71
N PHE A 270 -2.37 19.92 5.71
CA PHE A 270 -3.59 19.53 6.42
C PHE A 270 -3.42 19.60 7.94
N ALA A 271 -2.37 19.02 8.48
CA ALA A 271 -2.12 18.97 9.92
C ALA A 271 -1.95 20.33 10.56
N THR A 272 -1.43 21.32 9.80
CA THR A 272 -1.26 22.71 10.26
C THR A 272 -2.46 23.60 9.97
N GLY A 273 -3.57 23.04 9.47
CA GLY A 273 -4.82 23.77 9.22
C GLY A 273 -4.76 24.72 8.01
N LYS A 274 -3.88 24.46 7.05
CA LYS A 274 -3.78 25.24 5.81
C LYS A 274 -4.82 24.85 4.77
N ALA A 275 -5.42 23.66 4.92
CA ALA A 275 -6.48 23.16 4.06
C ALA A 275 -7.59 22.52 4.89
N VAL A 276 -8.81 22.55 4.35
CA VAL A 276 -10.00 21.93 4.96
C VAL A 276 -10.09 20.46 4.57
N PHE A 277 -9.70 20.12 3.34
CA PHE A 277 -9.81 18.79 2.75
C PHE A 277 -8.45 18.21 2.37
N TYR A 278 -8.30 16.90 2.56
CA TYR A 278 -7.13 16.13 2.21
C TYR A 278 -7.55 14.82 1.53
N GLN A 279 -7.30 14.66 0.23
CA GLN A 279 -7.56 13.40 -0.47
C GLN A 279 -6.47 12.39 -0.08
N ASN A 280 -6.82 11.43 0.76
CA ASN A 280 -5.93 10.36 1.18
C ASN A 280 -6.76 9.18 1.74
N GLY A 281 -6.10 8.22 2.39
CA GLY A 281 -6.74 7.06 3.00
C GLY A 281 -6.57 6.98 4.52
N SER A 282 -7.19 5.97 5.09
CA SER A 282 -7.16 5.69 6.53
C SER A 282 -5.74 5.54 7.11
N TRP A 283 -4.77 5.14 6.28
CA TRP A 283 -3.35 5.08 6.67
C TRP A 283 -2.76 6.43 7.06
N ALA A 284 -3.28 7.55 6.52
CA ALA A 284 -2.80 8.89 6.86
C ALA A 284 -3.08 9.28 8.32
N TYR A 285 -4.01 8.60 9.00
CA TYR A 285 -4.37 8.89 10.39
C TYR A 285 -3.16 8.83 11.33
N ALA A 286 -2.28 7.85 11.15
CA ALA A 286 -1.07 7.71 11.97
C ALA A 286 -0.13 8.93 11.84
N ASP A 287 0.06 9.44 10.63
CA ASP A 287 0.90 10.61 10.39
C ASP A 287 0.24 11.89 10.88
N LEU A 288 -1.08 12.04 10.72
CA LEU A 288 -1.83 13.18 11.22
C LEU A 288 -1.80 13.26 12.76
N THR A 289 -2.00 12.14 13.44
CA THR A 289 -1.93 12.10 14.91
C THR A 289 -0.50 12.34 15.43
N LYS A 290 0.50 11.82 14.73
CA LYS A 290 1.91 12.11 15.03
C LYS A 290 2.25 13.58 14.82
N ALA A 291 1.61 14.25 13.87
CA ALA A 291 1.70 15.71 13.67
C ALA A 291 0.91 16.53 14.70
N GLY A 292 0.21 15.88 15.65
CA GLY A 292 -0.48 16.52 16.77
C GLY A 292 -1.97 16.74 16.55
N MET A 293 -2.57 16.24 15.48
CA MET A 293 -4.01 16.28 15.29
C MET A 293 -4.72 15.26 16.21
N THR A 294 -5.94 15.58 16.58
CA THR A 294 -6.77 14.78 17.49
C THR A 294 -8.06 14.30 16.80
N ASP A 295 -8.74 13.30 17.35
CA ASP A 295 -9.92 12.67 16.77
C ASP A 295 -11.10 13.65 16.55
N ASP A 296 -11.20 14.67 17.39
CA ASP A 296 -12.19 15.73 17.26
C ASP A 296 -11.92 16.68 16.07
N GLN A 297 -10.70 16.66 15.53
CA GLN A 297 -10.33 17.47 14.36
C GLN A 297 -10.42 16.68 13.05
N ILE A 298 -10.25 15.35 13.09
CA ILE A 298 -10.15 14.52 11.89
C ILE A 298 -11.50 13.86 11.59
N GLY A 299 -12.03 14.07 10.39
CA GLY A 299 -13.15 13.34 9.84
C GLY A 299 -12.81 12.76 8.48
N MET A 300 -13.60 11.79 8.02
CA MET A 300 -13.43 11.18 6.70
C MET A 300 -14.79 11.03 6.03
N MET A 301 -14.87 11.38 4.74
CA MET A 301 -16.06 11.22 3.92
C MET A 301 -15.71 10.47 2.63
N PRO A 302 -16.69 9.79 2.01
CA PRO A 302 -16.47 9.14 0.73
C PRO A 302 -16.08 10.13 -0.37
N SER A 303 -15.19 9.73 -1.28
CA SER A 303 -15.04 10.44 -2.55
C SER A 303 -16.34 10.35 -3.34
N THR A 304 -16.75 11.45 -3.94
CA THR A 304 -17.97 11.53 -4.75
C THR A 304 -17.61 11.82 -6.21
N SER A 305 -18.34 11.18 -7.13
CA SER A 305 -18.25 11.47 -8.56
C SER A 305 -19.53 12.12 -9.07
N VAL A 306 -19.42 12.84 -10.16
CA VAL A 306 -20.58 13.40 -10.85
C VAL A 306 -21.37 12.25 -11.46
N SER A 307 -22.54 11.97 -10.90
CA SER A 307 -23.56 11.17 -11.56
C SER A 307 -24.85 11.95 -11.56
N THR A 308 -25.26 12.41 -12.71
CA THR A 308 -26.51 13.13 -12.93
C THR A 308 -27.76 12.27 -12.77
N ALA A 309 -27.63 10.97 -12.50
CA ALA A 309 -28.78 10.07 -12.56
C ALA A 309 -29.01 9.11 -11.38
N ARG A 310 -28.09 8.90 -10.45
CA ARG A 310 -28.34 8.03 -9.29
C ARG A 310 -27.56 8.45 -8.05
N ARG A 311 -28.28 8.55 -6.93
CA ARG A 311 -27.74 8.66 -5.57
C ARG A 311 -26.97 7.40 -5.19
N THR A 312 -25.82 7.17 -5.71
CA THR A 312 -24.90 6.14 -5.23
C THR A 312 -23.70 6.84 -4.64
N ARG A 313 -23.65 6.87 -3.31
CA ARG A 313 -22.40 7.14 -2.60
C ARG A 313 -21.46 6.02 -2.97
N ALA A 314 -20.50 6.27 -3.83
CA ALA A 314 -19.38 5.36 -3.98
C ALA A 314 -18.37 5.71 -2.90
N CYS A 315 -18.36 4.93 -1.83
CA CYS A 315 -17.10 4.75 -1.13
C CYS A 315 -16.17 4.13 -2.16
N ALA A 316 -15.00 4.71 -2.33
CA ALA A 316 -13.95 4.01 -3.04
C ALA A 316 -13.76 2.63 -2.37
N PRO A 317 -13.60 1.55 -3.13
CA PRO A 317 -13.42 0.23 -2.55
C PRO A 317 -12.27 0.24 -1.57
N ALA A 318 -12.45 -0.39 -0.42
CA ALA A 318 -11.39 -0.55 0.54
C ALA A 318 -10.24 -1.30 -0.13
N ALA A 319 -9.06 -0.69 -0.13
CA ALA A 319 -7.86 -1.42 -0.49
C ALA A 319 -7.53 -2.37 0.67
N ARG A 320 -7.52 -3.67 0.41
CA ARG A 320 -7.11 -4.68 1.38
C ARG A 320 -5.68 -5.07 1.07
N THR A 321 -4.81 -4.98 2.02
CA THR A 321 -3.42 -5.35 1.84
C THR A 321 -3.18 -6.76 2.39
N THR A 322 -2.91 -7.70 1.53
CA THR A 322 -2.60 -9.11 1.79
C THR A 322 -1.09 -9.36 1.65
N GLY A 323 -0.49 -10.28 2.35
CA GLY A 323 0.93 -10.66 2.22
C GLY A 323 1.09 -12.08 1.67
N ALA A 324 2.09 -12.34 0.88
CA ALA A 324 2.38 -13.64 0.29
C ALA A 324 3.77 -14.17 0.67
N SER A 325 3.90 -15.46 0.99
CA SER A 325 5.19 -16.10 1.28
C SER A 325 5.80 -16.75 0.04
N ALA A 326 7.10 -16.58 -0.13
CA ALA A 326 7.83 -17.15 -1.25
C ALA A 326 8.15 -18.64 -1.03
N PRO A 327 7.88 -19.52 -2.00
CA PRO A 327 8.59 -20.78 -2.07
C PRO A 327 10.05 -20.50 -2.42
N ARG A 328 10.98 -21.10 -1.69
CA ARG A 328 12.38 -21.05 -2.08
C ARG A 328 12.54 -21.73 -3.45
N LEU A 329 13.17 -21.05 -4.40
CA LEU A 329 13.63 -21.68 -5.62
C LEU A 329 14.42 -22.95 -5.29
N PRO A 330 14.20 -24.08 -5.97
CA PRO A 330 14.77 -25.36 -5.60
C PRO A 330 16.28 -25.33 -5.73
N ARG A 331 16.97 -25.24 -4.60
CA ARG A 331 18.29 -25.88 -4.47
C ARG A 331 18.01 -27.31 -4.04
N MET A 332 18.65 -28.25 -4.71
CA MET A 332 18.65 -29.69 -4.37
C MET A 332 18.73 -29.97 -2.86
N PRO A 333 18.25 -31.11 -2.35
CA PRO A 333 17.13 -31.14 -1.40
C PRO A 333 17.59 -31.01 0.07
N ARG A 334 17.25 -29.90 0.70
CA ARG A 334 17.01 -29.87 2.17
C ARG A 334 15.63 -29.28 2.36
N ARG A 335 14.72 -30.00 3.01
CA ARG A 335 13.36 -29.58 3.30
C ARG A 335 13.38 -28.21 4.01
N PRO A 336 12.79 -27.14 3.42
CA PRO A 336 12.62 -25.88 4.12
C PRO A 336 11.36 -25.92 5.00
N PRO A 337 11.29 -25.12 6.08
CA PRO A 337 10.05 -24.88 6.82
C PRO A 337 9.01 -24.19 5.90
N ARG A 338 7.75 -24.53 6.08
CA ARG A 338 6.64 -23.94 5.35
C ARG A 338 6.50 -22.47 5.72
N THR A 339 6.37 -21.61 4.75
CA THR A 339 6.30 -20.15 4.87
C THR A 339 4.86 -19.66 4.74
N SER A 340 4.46 -18.60 5.46
CA SER A 340 3.10 -18.07 5.50
C SER A 340 2.95 -16.72 4.78
N CYS A 341 1.79 -16.45 4.22
CA CYS A 341 1.51 -15.32 3.32
C CYS A 341 0.47 -14.32 3.83
N ILE A 342 0.61 -13.05 3.50
CA ILE A 342 -0.32 -11.94 3.79
C ILE A 342 -0.45 -11.04 2.54
N GLY A 343 -1.59 -10.79 1.95
CA GLY A 343 -1.73 -10.19 0.61
C GLY A 343 -2.78 -9.03 0.45
N ALA A 344 -2.88 -8.24 -0.61
CA ALA A 344 -3.82 -7.12 -0.85
C ALA A 344 -4.82 -7.35 -2.01
N SER A 345 -6.09 -7.06 -1.81
CA SER A 345 -7.18 -7.23 -2.77
C SER A 345 -8.06 -5.99 -2.88
N LEU A 346 -8.45 -5.61 -4.09
CA LEU A 346 -9.52 -4.64 -4.34
C LEU A 346 -10.85 -5.40 -4.38
N LEU A 347 -11.79 -5.06 -3.51
CA LEU A 347 -13.13 -5.67 -3.49
C LEU A 347 -14.22 -4.62 -3.45
N THR A 348 -15.40 -5.01 -3.89
CA THR A 348 -16.64 -4.22 -3.81
C THR A 348 -16.94 -3.79 -2.38
N PRO A 349 -17.47 -2.58 -2.15
CA PRO A 349 -17.72 -2.06 -0.81
C PRO A 349 -18.77 -2.92 -0.09
N PRO A 350 -18.64 -3.09 1.24
CA PRO A 350 -19.71 -3.67 2.04
C PRO A 350 -20.94 -2.74 2.02
N PRO A 351 -22.15 -3.27 2.24
CA PRO A 351 -23.36 -2.46 2.27
C PRO A 351 -23.26 -1.37 3.35
N ALA A 352 -23.86 -0.22 3.08
CA ALA A 352 -23.74 1.02 3.86
C ALA A 352 -24.07 0.94 5.37
N SER A 353 -24.60 -0.19 5.83
CA SER A 353 -24.95 -0.42 7.24
C SER A 353 -23.77 -0.78 8.15
N SER A 354 -22.60 -1.11 7.60
CA SER A 354 -21.43 -1.53 8.40
C SER A 354 -20.43 -0.38 8.69
N LEU A 355 -20.60 0.79 8.07
CA LEU A 355 -19.67 1.93 8.21
C LEU A 355 -19.93 2.84 9.42
N THR A 356 -21.01 2.61 10.18
CA THR A 356 -21.38 3.45 11.34
C THR A 356 -20.72 3.02 12.66
N ARG A 357 -19.81 2.08 12.67
CA ARG A 357 -19.22 1.52 13.92
C ARG A 357 -17.75 1.83 14.18
N TRP A 358 -17.14 2.71 13.39
CA TRP A 358 -15.74 3.12 13.59
C TRP A 358 -15.62 4.64 13.44
N VAL A 359 -16.20 5.36 14.38
CA VAL A 359 -15.84 6.73 14.78
C VAL A 359 -15.75 6.76 16.28
#